data_9e5b75fa88d15298601454eb298074f1
#
_entry.id   9e5b75fa88d15298601454eb298074f1
#
_cell.length_a   1.000
_cell.length_b   1.000
_cell.length_c   1.000
_cell.angle_alpha   90.00
_cell.angle_beta   90.00
_cell.angle_gamma   90.00
#
_symmetry.space_group_name_H-M   'P 1'
#
loop_
_entity.id
_entity.type
_entity.pdbx_description
1 polymer ?
#
loop_
_entity_poly.entity_id
_entity_poly.type
_entity_poly.pdbx_seq_one_letter_code
_entity_poly.pdbx_strand_id
1 'polypeptide(L)'
;MKTAIYPGSFDPITLGHLNIIRRTSTIFDRVVVCIMPNAGKMHPMFTREERVELARRVVSRFPNVEVDTFDGLLAEYTKTFPEGAVIVKGLRANTDFENEFQMALINQKINPELDTMFLTASQKYTFLSSSVVKELAGYGADLTPFLPCEIIEDVRARAMRSE
;
A
#
# COMPACT_ATOMS: atom_id res chain seq x y z
N MET A 1 -14.19 -13.28 -12.25
CA MET A 1 -13.94 -12.60 -10.94
C MET A 1 -12.96 -11.47 -11.19
N LYS A 2 -13.31 -10.23 -10.82
CA LYS A 2 -12.43 -9.06 -11.04
C LYS A 2 -11.48 -8.89 -9.86
N THR A 3 -10.19 -9.06 -10.09
CA THR A 3 -9.14 -8.92 -9.08
C THR A 3 -8.42 -7.58 -9.20
N ALA A 4 -8.27 -6.87 -8.09
CA ALA A 4 -7.41 -5.71 -7.97
C ALA A 4 -6.15 -6.03 -7.19
N ILE A 5 -5.01 -5.54 -7.65
CA ILE A 5 -3.75 -5.59 -6.91
C ILE A 5 -3.40 -4.17 -6.47
N TYR A 6 -3.26 -3.95 -5.18
CA TYR A 6 -2.81 -2.70 -4.60
C TYR A 6 -1.39 -2.85 -4.08
N PRO A 7 -0.38 -2.49 -4.88
CA PRO A 7 1.02 -2.63 -4.51
C PRO A 7 1.53 -1.45 -3.71
N GLY A 8 2.45 -1.73 -2.80
CA GLY A 8 3.14 -0.70 -2.03
C GLY A 8 4.15 -1.28 -1.06
N SER A 9 4.94 -0.42 -0.42
CA SER A 9 5.86 -0.85 0.63
C SER A 9 5.17 -0.99 2.00
N PHE A 10 4.13 -0.20 2.26
CA PHE A 10 3.32 -0.21 3.49
C PHE A 10 4.18 -0.26 4.77
N ASP A 11 5.04 0.70 4.92
CA ASP A 11 6.05 0.74 5.99
C ASP A 11 5.95 2.03 6.85
N PRO A 12 4.94 2.11 7.72
CA PRO A 12 3.80 1.24 7.92
C PRO A 12 2.61 1.53 6.98
N ILE A 13 1.60 0.66 6.98
CA ILE A 13 0.29 0.93 6.38
C ILE A 13 -0.40 2.07 7.16
N THR A 14 -1.00 3.02 6.42
CA THR A 14 -1.63 4.23 6.99
C THR A 14 -3.13 4.26 6.77
N LEU A 15 -3.82 5.22 7.40
CA LEU A 15 -5.24 5.47 7.12
C LEU A 15 -5.50 5.88 5.66
N GLY A 16 -4.51 6.51 5.00
CA GLY A 16 -4.58 6.80 3.56
C GLY A 16 -4.61 5.52 2.72
N HIS A 17 -3.74 4.57 3.02
CA HIS A 17 -3.75 3.25 2.37
C HIS A 17 -5.07 2.51 2.64
N LEU A 18 -5.53 2.49 3.89
CA LEU A 18 -6.77 1.83 4.28
C LEU A 18 -7.99 2.43 3.56
N ASN A 19 -8.01 3.74 3.32
CA ASN A 19 -9.06 4.39 2.55
C ASN A 19 -9.11 3.88 1.10
N ILE A 20 -7.97 3.75 0.44
CA ILE A 20 -7.90 3.18 -0.92
C ILE A 20 -8.32 1.71 -0.90
N ILE A 21 -7.81 0.90 0.03
CA ILE A 21 -8.18 -0.52 0.17
C ILE A 21 -9.70 -0.67 0.33
N ARG A 22 -10.31 0.08 1.24
CA ARG A 22 -11.76 0.06 1.48
C ARG A 22 -12.56 0.40 0.22
N ARG A 23 -12.16 1.43 -0.51
CA ARG A 23 -12.84 1.82 -1.75
C ARG A 23 -12.65 0.78 -2.86
N THR A 24 -11.46 0.22 -2.98
CA THR A 24 -11.16 -0.85 -3.93
C THR A 24 -11.99 -2.11 -3.62
N SER A 25 -12.14 -2.46 -2.34
CA SER A 25 -12.89 -3.65 -1.92
C SER A 25 -14.41 -3.57 -2.23
N THR A 26 -14.94 -2.38 -2.47
CA THR A 26 -16.34 -2.21 -2.91
C THR A 26 -16.52 -2.30 -4.43
N ILE A 27 -15.43 -2.23 -5.19
CA ILE A 27 -15.47 -2.22 -6.67
C ILE A 27 -15.10 -3.60 -7.24
N PHE A 28 -14.19 -4.30 -6.58
CA PHE A 28 -13.62 -5.56 -7.04
C PHE A 28 -14.05 -6.74 -6.18
N ASP A 29 -14.20 -7.91 -6.82
CA ASP A 29 -14.57 -9.14 -6.12
C ASP A 29 -13.46 -9.64 -5.19
N ARG A 30 -12.19 -9.36 -5.55
CA ARG A 30 -10.99 -9.72 -4.80
C ARG A 30 -9.99 -8.57 -4.83
N VAL A 31 -9.38 -8.28 -3.71
CA VAL A 31 -8.31 -7.27 -3.58
C VAL A 31 -7.09 -7.90 -2.94
N VAL A 32 -5.95 -7.77 -3.58
CA VAL A 32 -4.66 -8.22 -3.07
C VAL A 32 -3.81 -7.01 -2.70
N VAL A 33 -3.58 -6.80 -1.42
CA VAL A 33 -2.59 -5.83 -0.93
C VAL A 33 -1.22 -6.47 -1.06
N CYS A 34 -0.46 -6.06 -2.08
CA CYS A 34 0.83 -6.66 -2.40
C CYS A 34 1.97 -5.87 -1.77
N ILE A 35 2.61 -6.45 -0.75
CA ILE A 35 3.77 -5.85 -0.08
C ILE A 35 5.00 -6.04 -0.94
N MET A 36 5.50 -4.94 -1.50
CA MET A 36 6.68 -4.94 -2.36
C MET A 36 7.95 -4.58 -1.58
N PRO A 37 9.13 -5.02 -2.06
CA PRO A 37 10.40 -4.51 -1.54
C PRO A 37 10.45 -2.98 -1.68
N ASN A 38 11.05 -2.32 -0.71
CA ASN A 38 11.25 -0.88 -0.76
C ASN A 38 12.63 -0.57 -1.37
N ALA A 39 12.74 -0.66 -2.69
CA ALA A 39 13.98 -0.50 -3.43
C ALA A 39 14.66 0.87 -3.24
N GLY A 40 13.93 1.89 -2.79
CA GLY A 40 14.45 3.26 -2.62
C GLY A 40 14.78 3.66 -1.18
N LYS A 41 14.58 2.78 -0.19
CA LYS A 41 14.80 3.13 1.23
C LYS A 41 15.80 2.17 1.86
N MET A 42 16.96 2.72 2.25
CA MET A 42 18.05 1.94 2.86
C MET A 42 17.69 1.37 4.24
N HIS A 43 16.72 1.95 4.96
CA HIS A 43 16.33 1.53 6.31
C HIS A 43 14.80 1.51 6.45
N PRO A 44 14.13 0.38 6.16
CA PRO A 44 12.72 0.23 6.45
C PRO A 44 12.50 0.21 7.97
N MET A 45 11.37 0.76 8.44
CA MET A 45 10.98 0.71 9.85
C MET A 45 10.65 -0.72 10.29
N PHE A 46 10.00 -1.48 9.42
CA PHE A 46 9.58 -2.86 9.64
C PHE A 46 10.16 -3.79 8.57
N THR A 47 10.50 -5.02 8.96
CA THR A 47 10.83 -6.08 8.00
C THR A 47 9.64 -6.36 7.08
N ARG A 48 9.85 -7.10 6.00
CA ARG A 48 8.75 -7.48 5.11
C ARG A 48 7.69 -8.30 5.83
N GLU A 49 8.12 -9.27 6.62
CA GLU A 49 7.28 -10.18 7.39
C GLU A 49 6.42 -9.40 8.40
N GLU A 50 7.02 -8.45 9.09
CA GLU A 50 6.31 -7.55 10.00
C GLU A 50 5.28 -6.69 9.27
N ARG A 51 5.63 -6.13 8.10
CA ARG A 51 4.69 -5.33 7.29
C ARG A 51 3.50 -6.16 6.81
N VAL A 52 3.73 -7.41 6.43
CA VAL A 52 2.66 -8.36 6.07
C VAL A 52 1.74 -8.59 7.25
N GLU A 53 2.29 -8.85 8.44
CA GLU A 53 1.50 -9.10 9.65
C GLU A 53 0.68 -7.87 10.04
N LEU A 54 1.29 -6.68 10.04
CA LEU A 54 0.59 -5.42 10.32
C LEU A 54 -0.54 -5.18 9.33
N ALA A 55 -0.28 -5.38 8.04
CA ALA A 55 -1.30 -5.22 7.00
C ALA A 55 -2.45 -6.23 7.16
N ARG A 56 -2.16 -7.50 7.47
CA ARG A 56 -3.19 -8.53 7.70
C ARG A 56 -4.13 -8.14 8.84
N ARG A 57 -3.59 -7.66 9.95
CA ARG A 57 -4.42 -7.19 11.08
C ARG A 57 -5.34 -6.06 10.66
N VAL A 58 -4.83 -5.09 9.92
CA VAL A 58 -5.59 -3.91 9.46
C VAL A 58 -6.70 -4.28 8.48
N VAL A 59 -6.44 -5.21 7.55
CA VAL A 59 -7.41 -5.56 6.51
C VAL A 59 -8.35 -6.70 6.89
N SER A 60 -8.17 -7.33 8.04
CA SER A 60 -8.94 -8.50 8.49
C SER A 60 -10.47 -8.31 8.51
N ARG A 61 -10.91 -7.04 8.58
CA ARG A 61 -12.33 -6.67 8.54
C ARG A 61 -12.97 -6.75 7.15
N PHE A 62 -12.16 -6.90 6.09
CA PHE A 62 -12.65 -6.95 4.70
C PHE A 62 -12.59 -8.39 4.20
N PRO A 63 -13.75 -9.03 3.91
CA PRO A 63 -13.80 -10.46 3.58
C PRO A 63 -13.17 -10.79 2.21
N ASN A 64 -13.06 -9.81 1.33
CA ASN A 64 -12.51 -9.96 -0.02
C ASN A 64 -11.11 -9.33 -0.19
N VAL A 65 -10.43 -8.98 0.91
CA VAL A 65 -9.08 -8.40 0.89
C VAL A 65 -8.10 -9.37 1.51
N GLU A 66 -7.03 -9.66 0.81
CA GLU A 66 -5.92 -10.48 1.27
C GLU A 66 -4.59 -9.74 1.16
N VAL A 67 -3.57 -10.21 1.85
CA VAL A 67 -2.21 -9.65 1.82
C VAL A 67 -1.25 -10.70 1.29
N ASP A 68 -0.47 -10.29 0.29
CA ASP A 68 0.56 -11.11 -0.33
C ASP A 68 1.87 -10.33 -0.49
N THR A 69 2.93 -11.00 -0.86
CA THR A 69 4.24 -10.41 -1.17
C THR A 69 4.77 -10.92 -2.49
N PHE A 70 5.51 -10.09 -3.19
CA PHE A 70 6.16 -10.50 -4.42
C PHE A 70 7.54 -9.84 -4.58
N ASP A 71 8.53 -10.63 -4.97
CA ASP A 71 9.87 -10.18 -5.32
C ASP A 71 10.02 -10.23 -6.83
N GLY A 72 9.97 -9.08 -7.47
CA GLY A 72 10.11 -8.98 -8.92
C GLY A 72 9.26 -7.88 -9.52
N LEU A 73 9.08 -7.94 -10.82
CA LEU A 73 8.29 -6.95 -11.56
C LEU A 73 6.80 -7.16 -11.31
N LEU A 74 6.12 -6.09 -10.93
CA LEU A 74 4.68 -6.11 -10.67
C LEU A 74 3.88 -6.63 -11.88
N ALA A 75 4.29 -6.27 -13.10
CA ALA A 75 3.67 -6.76 -14.34
C ALA A 75 3.79 -8.28 -14.50
N GLU A 76 4.86 -8.91 -14.01
CA GLU A 76 4.99 -10.37 -13.99
C GLU A 76 4.11 -11.01 -12.91
N TYR A 77 4.02 -10.37 -11.76
CA TYR A 77 3.10 -10.84 -10.70
C TYR A 77 1.66 -10.89 -11.18
N THR A 78 1.21 -9.89 -11.96
CA THR A 78 -0.16 -9.86 -12.48
C THR A 78 -0.49 -11.04 -13.40
N LYS A 79 0.52 -11.61 -14.09
CA LYS A 79 0.33 -12.80 -14.95
C LYS A 79 0.02 -14.08 -14.18
N THR A 80 0.26 -14.09 -12.88
CA THR A 80 -0.08 -15.25 -12.02
C THR A 80 -1.59 -15.35 -11.72
N PHE A 81 -2.36 -14.36 -12.12
CA PHE A 81 -3.82 -14.31 -11.96
C PHE A 81 -4.50 -14.72 -13.28
N PRO A 82 -5.01 -15.96 -13.41
CA PRO A 82 -5.50 -16.48 -14.70
C PRO A 82 -6.73 -15.74 -15.23
N GLU A 83 -7.49 -15.10 -14.36
CA GLU A 83 -8.67 -14.30 -14.76
C GLU A 83 -8.31 -12.83 -15.04
N GLY A 84 -7.02 -12.51 -15.05
CA GLY A 84 -6.52 -11.15 -15.14
C GLY A 84 -6.62 -10.38 -13.82
N ALA A 85 -5.84 -9.31 -13.74
CA ALA A 85 -5.85 -8.41 -12.61
C ALA A 85 -5.63 -6.96 -13.07
N VAL A 86 -6.15 -6.02 -12.30
CA VAL A 86 -5.94 -4.57 -12.50
C VAL A 86 -5.09 -4.05 -11.36
N ILE A 87 -4.06 -3.25 -11.68
CA ILE A 87 -3.32 -2.53 -10.64
C ILE A 87 -4.17 -1.35 -10.18
N VAL A 88 -4.30 -1.18 -8.87
CA VAL A 88 -4.92 0.01 -8.27
C VAL A 88 -3.85 0.83 -7.59
N LYS A 89 -3.86 2.14 -7.83
CA LYS A 89 -2.95 3.11 -7.22
C LYS A 89 -3.72 4.28 -6.64
N GLY A 90 -3.34 4.72 -5.44
CA GLY A 90 -3.84 5.96 -4.85
C GLY A 90 -3.00 7.14 -5.31
N LEU A 91 -3.65 8.22 -5.75
CA LEU A 91 -2.99 9.48 -6.11
C LEU A 91 -3.28 10.54 -5.04
N ARG A 92 -2.24 11.16 -4.49
CA ARG A 92 -2.31 12.17 -3.44
C ARG A 92 -2.07 13.58 -3.96
N ALA A 93 -1.02 13.80 -4.72
CA ALA A 93 -0.58 15.09 -5.22
C ALA A 93 -0.02 14.97 -6.65
N ASN A 94 0.21 16.10 -7.30
CA ASN A 94 0.65 16.18 -8.69
C ASN A 94 1.92 15.39 -8.98
N THR A 95 2.90 15.41 -8.07
CA THR A 95 4.17 14.68 -8.21
C THR A 95 3.99 13.15 -8.22
N ASP A 96 2.97 12.63 -7.57
CA ASP A 96 2.67 11.20 -7.59
C ASP A 96 2.17 10.77 -8.97
N PHE A 97 1.37 11.61 -9.65
CA PHE A 97 0.74 11.25 -10.91
C PHE A 97 1.75 10.95 -12.01
N GLU A 98 2.74 11.80 -12.23
CA GLU A 98 3.70 11.63 -13.31
C GLU A 98 4.49 10.31 -13.15
N ASN A 99 4.96 10.04 -11.94
CA ASN A 99 5.70 8.81 -11.65
C ASN A 99 4.82 7.57 -11.80
N GLU A 100 3.61 7.59 -11.26
CA GLU A 100 2.68 6.46 -11.32
C GLU A 100 2.16 6.23 -12.74
N PHE A 101 1.94 7.29 -13.52
CA PHE A 101 1.56 7.19 -14.93
C PHE A 101 2.68 6.57 -15.78
N GLN A 102 3.93 7.01 -15.57
CA GLN A 102 5.09 6.42 -16.23
C GLN A 102 5.19 4.92 -15.92
N MET A 103 5.04 4.54 -14.66
CA MET A 103 5.09 3.13 -14.25
C MET A 103 3.93 2.31 -14.84
N ALA A 104 2.74 2.89 -14.96
CA ALA A 104 1.61 2.24 -15.61
C ALA A 104 1.91 1.90 -17.08
N LEU A 105 2.49 2.84 -17.82
CA LEU A 105 2.89 2.63 -19.22
C LEU A 105 4.00 1.58 -19.35
N ILE A 106 4.98 1.56 -18.45
CA ILE A 106 6.04 0.55 -18.41
C ILE A 106 5.45 -0.83 -18.12
N ASN A 107 4.58 -0.93 -17.12
CA ASN A 107 3.91 -2.19 -16.78
C ASN A 107 3.08 -2.74 -17.95
N GLN A 108 2.34 -1.88 -18.66
CA GLN A 108 1.58 -2.26 -19.85
C GLN A 108 2.49 -2.70 -21.02
N LYS A 109 3.71 -2.13 -21.13
CA LYS A 109 4.68 -2.57 -22.13
C LYS A 109 5.19 -4.00 -21.85
N ILE A 110 5.30 -4.39 -20.58
CA ILE A 110 5.75 -5.72 -20.14
C ILE A 110 4.60 -6.73 -20.21
N ASN A 111 3.41 -6.31 -19.82
CA ASN A 111 2.18 -7.09 -19.90
C ASN A 111 1.09 -6.26 -20.58
N PRO A 112 0.87 -6.45 -21.91
CA PRO A 112 -0.07 -5.64 -22.70
C PRO A 112 -1.54 -5.72 -22.25
N GLU A 113 -1.93 -6.78 -21.53
CA GLU A 113 -3.28 -6.96 -20.99
C GLU A 113 -3.49 -6.27 -19.64
N LEU A 114 -2.42 -5.70 -19.07
CA LEU A 114 -2.46 -5.09 -17.75
C LEU A 114 -2.89 -3.63 -17.82
N ASP A 115 -3.95 -3.31 -17.10
CA ASP A 115 -4.37 -1.93 -16.87
C ASP A 115 -4.07 -1.47 -15.45
N THR A 116 -3.96 -0.14 -15.31
CA THR A 116 -3.80 0.52 -14.00
C THR A 116 -4.94 1.51 -13.78
N MET A 117 -5.61 1.37 -12.66
CA MET A 117 -6.67 2.27 -12.21
C MET A 117 -6.12 3.21 -11.13
N PHE A 118 -6.33 4.51 -11.30
CA PHE A 118 -5.97 5.52 -10.32
C PHE A 118 -7.18 5.96 -9.51
N LEU A 119 -7.07 5.88 -8.19
CA LEU A 119 -8.03 6.42 -7.26
C LEU A 119 -7.46 7.66 -6.59
N THR A 120 -8.19 8.77 -6.62
CA THR A 120 -7.79 9.98 -5.90
C THR A 120 -7.84 9.74 -4.39
N ALA A 121 -6.80 10.15 -3.69
CA ALA A 121 -6.80 10.14 -2.22
C ALA A 121 -7.97 11.00 -1.70
N SER A 122 -8.56 10.57 -0.60
CA SER A 122 -9.49 11.44 0.13
C SER A 122 -8.76 12.71 0.58
N GLN A 123 -9.43 13.86 0.49
CA GLN A 123 -8.87 15.14 0.91
C GLN A 123 -8.24 15.08 2.31
N LYS A 124 -8.86 14.35 3.22
CA LYS A 124 -8.38 14.11 4.58
C LYS A 124 -6.99 13.48 4.65
N TYR A 125 -6.60 12.70 3.64
CA TYR A 125 -5.34 11.95 3.61
C TYR A 125 -4.38 12.38 2.51
N THR A 126 -4.64 13.50 1.85
CA THR A 126 -3.82 14.00 0.72
C THR A 126 -2.35 14.21 1.10
N PHE A 127 -2.08 14.64 2.33
CA PHE A 127 -0.72 14.89 2.84
C PHE A 127 -0.16 13.74 3.67
N LEU A 128 -0.90 12.64 3.82
CA LEU A 128 -0.49 11.51 4.63
C LEU A 128 0.42 10.56 3.84
N SER A 129 1.59 10.26 4.41
CA SER A 129 2.51 9.24 3.91
C SER A 129 3.12 8.44 5.05
N SER A 130 3.64 7.25 4.76
CA SER A 130 4.40 6.46 5.74
C SER A 130 5.64 7.21 6.26
N SER A 131 6.29 8.02 5.43
CA SER A 131 7.44 8.83 5.84
C SER A 131 7.08 9.87 6.89
N VAL A 132 5.97 10.59 6.68
CA VAL A 132 5.44 11.55 7.66
C VAL A 132 5.08 10.85 8.97
N VAL A 133 4.45 9.67 8.91
CA VAL A 133 4.12 8.90 10.12
C VAL A 133 5.37 8.49 10.90
N LYS A 134 6.42 8.05 10.21
CA LYS A 134 7.71 7.71 10.86
C LYS A 134 8.31 8.90 11.59
N GLU A 135 8.31 10.06 10.95
CA GLU A 135 8.82 11.29 11.54
C GLU A 135 8.01 11.67 12.79
N LEU A 136 6.68 11.68 12.68
CA LEU A 136 5.81 11.99 13.83
C LEU A 136 5.97 10.99 14.97
N ALA A 137 6.14 9.70 14.66
CA ALA A 137 6.39 8.66 15.66
C ALA A 137 7.71 8.89 16.41
N GLY A 138 8.78 9.31 15.71
CA GLY A 138 10.06 9.66 16.30
C GLY A 138 9.98 10.85 17.26
N TYR A 139 9.04 11.76 17.04
CA TYR A 139 8.78 12.88 17.96
C TYR A 139 7.75 12.56 19.06
N GLY A 140 7.26 11.33 19.15
CA GLY A 140 6.27 10.93 20.15
C GLY A 140 4.87 11.54 19.95
N ALA A 141 4.54 11.97 18.74
CA ALA A 141 3.24 12.56 18.43
C ALA A 141 2.08 11.55 18.56
N ASP A 142 0.86 12.06 18.71
CA ASP A 142 -0.34 11.23 18.62
C ASP A 142 -0.51 10.70 17.18
N LEU A 143 -0.50 9.38 17.03
CA LEU A 143 -0.60 8.71 15.73
C LEU A 143 -2.04 8.32 15.36
N THR A 144 -2.99 8.54 16.24
CA THR A 144 -4.42 8.19 16.05
C THR A 144 -5.02 8.79 14.76
N PRO A 145 -4.69 10.04 14.36
CA PRO A 145 -5.24 10.61 13.12
C PRO A 145 -4.65 10.02 11.84
N PHE A 146 -3.58 9.24 11.92
CA PHE A 146 -2.75 8.83 10.78
C PHE A 146 -2.71 7.32 10.55
N LEU A 147 -2.85 6.54 11.62
CA LEU A 147 -2.71 5.09 11.60
C LEU A 147 -4.01 4.36 11.98
N PRO A 148 -4.23 3.17 11.38
CA PRO A 148 -5.20 2.23 11.91
C PRO A 148 -4.89 1.88 13.37
N CYS A 149 -5.92 1.83 14.21
CA CYS A 149 -5.74 1.61 15.67
C CYS A 149 -5.04 0.27 15.98
N GLU A 150 -5.18 -0.72 15.11
CA GLU A 150 -4.61 -2.06 15.24
C GLU A 150 -3.08 -2.08 15.29
N ILE A 151 -2.40 -1.01 14.83
CA ILE A 151 -0.94 -0.99 14.67
C ILE A 151 -0.24 0.20 15.34
N ILE A 152 -0.99 1.07 16.02
CA ILE A 152 -0.43 2.28 16.65
C ILE A 152 0.68 1.93 17.65
N GLU A 153 0.44 0.94 18.51
CA GLU A 153 1.42 0.56 19.55
C GLU A 153 2.66 -0.10 18.94
N ASP A 154 2.53 -0.87 17.85
CA ASP A 154 3.68 -1.43 17.15
C ASP A 154 4.59 -0.33 16.59
N VAL A 155 4.00 0.70 15.99
CA VAL A 155 4.75 1.83 15.43
C VAL A 155 5.41 2.66 16.53
N ARG A 156 4.73 2.93 17.64
CA ARG A 156 5.31 3.62 18.79
C ARG A 156 6.49 2.85 19.37
N ALA A 157 6.31 1.55 19.62
CA ALA A 157 7.36 0.71 20.19
C ALA A 157 8.59 0.62 19.28
N ARG A 158 8.38 0.62 17.97
CA ARG A 158 9.47 0.60 16.98
C ARG A 158 10.23 1.92 16.96
N ALA A 159 9.53 3.06 16.99
CA ALA A 159 10.15 4.38 16.99
C ALA A 159 11.05 4.59 18.22
N MET A 160 10.62 4.12 19.40
CA MET A 160 11.41 4.22 20.64
C MET A 160 12.69 3.37 20.64
N ARG A 161 12.77 2.32 19.81
CA ARG A 161 13.97 1.45 19.72
C ARG A 161 15.02 1.98 18.75
N SER A 162 14.70 3.00 17.99
CA SER A 162 15.59 3.58 16.96
C SER A 162 16.43 4.73 17.50
N GLU A 163 16.30 5.06 18.78
CA GLU A 163 17.18 5.94 19.56
C GLU A 163 18.27 5.11 20.28
#